data_49f75958afc6c9cf6806cecbfc1c036a
#
_entry.id   49f75958afc6c9cf6806cecbfc1c036a
#
_cell.length_a   1.000
_cell.length_b   1.000
_cell.length_c   1.000
_cell.angle_alpha   90.00
_cell.angle_beta   90.00
_cell.angle_gamma   90.00
#
_symmetry.space_group_name_H-M   'P 1'
#
loop_
_entity.id
_entity.type
_entity.pdbx_description
1 polymer ?
#
loop_
_entity_poly.entity_id
_entity_poly.type
_entity_poly.pdbx_seq_one_letter_code
_entity_poly.pdbx_strand_id
1 'polypeptide(L)'
;MPLPFDVASLQTPCFVFDEAELRQNFSDFRRALADHWSPYANVAYSVKTNPFPWILEVARDEGCYAEVVSNEEYARALQCGFAPDKIVFNGPIKGRDWLFYALDAGSYVNLDSKREIEWVREYAESGKSARVGLRANILLEKHCPGETLSDDRHGRFGFSFEGGELARAIEELRSIPGIELRGLHMHVTTLSLSLIHISEPT
;
A
#
# COMPACT_ATOMS: atom_id res chain seq x y z
N MET A 1 -22.87 2.28 20.94
CA MET A 1 -22.86 1.71 22.31
C MET A 1 -22.33 2.75 23.29
N PRO A 2 -22.85 2.82 24.54
CA PRO A 2 -22.20 3.63 25.56
C PRO A 2 -20.81 3.03 25.84
N LEU A 3 -19.80 3.89 25.98
CA LEU A 3 -18.45 3.46 26.33
C LEU A 3 -18.48 2.76 27.71
N PRO A 4 -17.67 1.71 27.93
CA PRO A 4 -17.69 0.93 29.18
C PRO A 4 -17.05 1.67 30.37
N PHE A 5 -16.71 2.95 30.21
CA PHE A 5 -16.10 3.81 31.22
C PHE A 5 -16.66 5.24 31.14
N ASP A 6 -16.56 5.99 32.23
CA ASP A 6 -16.94 7.39 32.28
C ASP A 6 -15.86 8.26 31.58
N VAL A 7 -16.20 8.83 30.41
CA VAL A 7 -15.32 9.72 29.65
C VAL A 7 -14.85 10.92 30.48
N ALA A 8 -15.69 11.40 31.41
CA ALA A 8 -15.34 12.52 32.30
C ALA A 8 -14.21 12.18 33.28
N SER A 9 -13.95 10.89 33.52
CA SER A 9 -12.84 10.44 34.38
C SER A 9 -11.48 10.38 33.68
N LEU A 10 -11.44 10.56 32.35
CA LEU A 10 -10.20 10.48 31.57
C LEU A 10 -9.38 11.77 31.70
N GLN A 11 -8.07 11.60 31.86
CA GLN A 11 -7.16 12.73 31.76
C GLN A 11 -6.95 13.10 30.28
N THR A 12 -7.37 14.31 29.90
CA THR A 12 -7.25 14.83 28.53
C THR A 12 -6.00 15.69 28.34
N PRO A 13 -5.41 15.74 27.11
CA PRO A 13 -5.86 15.02 25.90
C PRO A 13 -5.50 13.53 25.94
N CYS A 14 -6.41 12.67 25.44
CA CYS A 14 -6.15 11.24 25.31
C CYS A 14 -6.86 10.68 24.06
N PHE A 15 -6.32 9.57 23.53
CA PHE A 15 -7.00 8.74 22.53
C PHE A 15 -7.66 7.56 23.22
N VAL A 16 -8.83 7.20 22.77
CA VAL A 16 -9.57 6.03 23.22
C VAL A 16 -9.78 5.10 22.04
N PHE A 17 -9.42 3.83 22.21
CA PHE A 17 -9.59 2.80 21.19
C PHE A 17 -10.50 1.70 21.74
N ASP A 18 -11.49 1.33 20.94
CA ASP A 18 -12.27 0.11 21.19
C ASP A 18 -11.67 -1.04 20.40
N GLU A 19 -10.99 -1.96 21.09
CA GLU A 19 -10.35 -3.09 20.44
C GLU A 19 -11.36 -4.03 19.81
N ALA A 20 -12.50 -4.27 20.44
CA ALA A 20 -13.49 -5.20 19.93
C ALA A 20 -14.11 -4.66 18.62
N GLU A 21 -14.41 -3.36 18.58
CA GLU A 21 -14.89 -2.71 17.37
C GLU A 21 -13.84 -2.70 16.26
N LEU A 22 -12.57 -2.41 16.60
CA LEU A 22 -11.47 -2.43 15.63
C LEU A 22 -11.32 -3.82 14.99
N ARG A 23 -11.30 -4.88 15.79
CA ARG A 23 -11.23 -6.27 15.29
C ARG A 23 -12.45 -6.63 14.45
N GLN A 24 -13.63 -6.23 14.88
CA GLN A 24 -14.85 -6.45 14.12
C GLN A 24 -14.82 -5.78 12.75
N ASN A 25 -14.33 -4.52 12.68
CA ASN A 25 -14.17 -3.79 11.42
C ASN A 25 -13.22 -4.50 10.44
N PHE A 26 -12.09 -5.02 10.92
CA PHE A 26 -11.19 -5.83 10.08
C PHE A 26 -11.87 -7.09 9.56
N SER A 27 -12.57 -7.80 10.44
CA SER A 27 -13.30 -9.03 10.09
C SER A 27 -14.37 -8.77 9.05
N ASP A 28 -15.19 -7.73 9.26
CA ASP A 28 -16.28 -7.37 8.35
C ASP A 28 -15.77 -6.94 6.97
N PHE A 29 -14.69 -6.16 6.93
CA PHE A 29 -14.09 -5.74 5.67
C PHE A 29 -13.52 -6.93 4.88
N ARG A 30 -12.81 -7.85 5.55
CA ARG A 30 -12.29 -9.07 4.92
C ARG A 30 -13.41 -9.97 4.40
N ARG A 31 -14.48 -10.13 5.18
CA ARG A 31 -15.66 -10.90 4.75
C ARG A 31 -16.30 -10.25 3.53
N ALA A 32 -16.52 -8.94 3.54
CA ALA A 32 -17.08 -8.24 2.39
C ALA A 32 -16.23 -8.40 1.12
N LEU A 33 -14.88 -8.35 1.24
CA LEU A 33 -13.99 -8.61 0.10
C LEU A 33 -14.11 -10.06 -0.39
N ALA A 34 -14.19 -11.04 0.50
CA ALA A 34 -14.32 -12.44 0.11
C ALA A 34 -15.67 -12.72 -0.57
N ASP A 35 -16.75 -12.12 -0.07
CA ASP A 35 -18.12 -12.37 -0.56
C ASP A 35 -18.42 -11.62 -1.86
N HIS A 36 -17.86 -10.42 -2.04
CA HIS A 36 -18.26 -9.54 -3.16
C HIS A 36 -17.16 -9.30 -4.20
N TRP A 37 -15.92 -9.65 -3.90
CA TRP A 37 -14.80 -9.46 -4.82
C TRP A 37 -14.04 -10.74 -5.11
N SER A 38 -13.26 -11.23 -4.16
CA SER A 38 -12.47 -12.45 -4.33
C SER A 38 -12.08 -13.05 -2.98
N PRO A 39 -12.20 -14.39 -2.80
CA PRO A 39 -11.72 -15.08 -1.60
C PRO A 39 -10.18 -15.03 -1.46
N TYR A 40 -9.48 -14.64 -2.52
CA TYR A 40 -8.01 -14.47 -2.52
C TYR A 40 -7.57 -13.03 -2.27
N ALA A 41 -8.52 -12.10 -2.07
CA ALA A 41 -8.19 -10.72 -1.74
C ALA A 41 -7.57 -10.64 -0.33
N ASN A 42 -6.54 -9.82 -0.20
CA ASN A 42 -5.89 -9.54 1.08
C ASN A 42 -6.05 -8.06 1.42
N VAL A 43 -6.28 -7.78 2.68
CA VAL A 43 -6.29 -6.41 3.21
C VAL A 43 -4.86 -6.05 3.58
N ALA A 44 -4.35 -4.93 3.08
CA ALA A 44 -3.10 -4.35 3.52
C ALA A 44 -3.40 -3.07 4.32
N TYR A 45 -3.03 -3.07 5.60
CA TYR A 45 -3.21 -1.90 6.45
C TYR A 45 -2.15 -0.85 6.12
N SER A 46 -2.58 0.38 5.83
CA SER A 46 -1.67 1.48 5.48
C SER A 46 -1.06 2.09 6.74
N VAL A 47 0.22 1.78 6.98
CA VAL A 47 0.96 2.19 8.19
C VAL A 47 1.03 3.71 8.32
N LYS A 48 1.18 4.44 7.21
CA LYS A 48 1.22 5.90 7.20
C LYS A 48 -0.04 6.56 7.77
N THR A 49 -1.19 5.89 7.70
CA THR A 49 -2.48 6.44 8.15
C THR A 49 -2.54 6.51 9.67
N ASN A 50 -2.11 5.44 10.33
CA ASN A 50 -1.94 5.41 11.78
C ASN A 50 -0.85 4.41 12.16
N PRO A 51 0.39 4.90 12.46
CA PRO A 51 1.55 4.05 12.75
C PRO A 51 1.61 3.59 14.20
N PHE A 52 0.52 3.67 14.98
CA PHE A 52 0.50 3.29 16.39
C PHE A 52 0.74 1.78 16.53
N PRO A 53 1.78 1.33 17.27
CA PRO A 53 2.20 -0.07 17.29
C PRO A 53 1.09 -1.04 17.65
N TRP A 54 0.29 -0.72 18.67
CA TRP A 54 -0.83 -1.58 19.08
C TRP A 54 -1.86 -1.82 17.96
N ILE A 55 -2.19 -0.77 17.15
CA ILE A 55 -3.10 -0.93 16.01
C ILE A 55 -2.47 -1.83 14.94
N LEU A 56 -1.17 -1.67 14.69
CA LEU A 56 -0.42 -2.51 13.74
C LEU A 56 -0.41 -3.97 14.19
N GLU A 57 -0.23 -4.23 15.49
CA GLU A 57 -0.28 -5.58 16.06
C GLU A 57 -1.69 -6.19 15.90
N VAL A 58 -2.74 -5.42 16.19
CA VAL A 58 -4.12 -5.88 15.96
C VAL A 58 -4.36 -6.18 14.48
N ALA A 59 -3.96 -5.30 13.56
CA ALA A 59 -4.09 -5.54 12.12
C ALA A 59 -3.35 -6.81 11.67
N ARG A 60 -2.13 -7.03 12.18
CA ARG A 60 -1.37 -8.28 11.94
C ARG A 60 -2.11 -9.50 12.45
N ASP A 61 -2.61 -9.45 13.68
CA ASP A 61 -3.31 -10.58 14.32
C ASP A 61 -4.62 -10.92 13.59
N GLU A 62 -5.26 -9.91 13.02
CA GLU A 62 -6.41 -10.07 12.12
C GLU A 62 -6.02 -10.53 10.70
N GLY A 63 -4.73 -10.82 10.46
CA GLY A 63 -4.25 -11.37 9.19
C GLY A 63 -4.09 -10.35 8.06
N CYS A 64 -4.06 -9.06 8.37
CA CYS A 64 -3.74 -8.04 7.40
C CYS A 64 -2.24 -8.06 7.02
N TYR A 65 -1.95 -7.57 5.83
CA TYR A 65 -0.59 -7.19 5.42
C TYR A 65 -0.30 -5.77 5.93
N ALA A 66 0.97 -5.40 6.02
CA ALA A 66 1.37 -4.01 6.24
C ALA A 66 1.69 -3.35 4.90
N GLU A 67 1.00 -2.26 4.56
CA GLU A 67 1.38 -1.38 3.45
C GLU A 67 2.24 -0.25 4.00
N VAL A 68 3.46 -0.11 3.47
CA VAL A 68 4.48 0.83 3.93
C VAL A 68 5.00 1.65 2.76
N VAL A 69 5.32 2.93 3.01
CA VAL A 69 5.77 3.87 1.98
C VAL A 69 7.13 4.50 2.27
N SER A 70 7.75 4.13 3.40
CA SER A 70 9.09 4.58 3.77
C SER A 70 9.88 3.47 4.48
N ASN A 71 11.19 3.70 4.61
CA ASN A 71 12.09 2.79 5.32
C ASN A 71 11.72 2.68 6.81
N GLU A 72 11.31 3.79 7.41
CA GLU A 72 10.91 3.88 8.82
C GLU A 72 9.63 3.09 9.07
N GLU A 73 8.65 3.19 8.15
CA GLU A 73 7.42 2.40 8.24
C GLU A 73 7.70 0.91 8.05
N TYR A 74 8.61 0.56 7.12
CA TYR A 74 9.04 -0.82 6.93
C TYR A 74 9.68 -1.40 8.20
N ALA A 75 10.62 -0.66 8.79
CA ALA A 75 11.25 -1.06 10.05
C ALA A 75 10.22 -1.19 11.19
N ARG A 76 9.24 -0.29 11.25
CA ARG A 76 8.16 -0.34 12.23
C ARG A 76 7.27 -1.57 12.04
N ALA A 77 6.90 -1.91 10.81
CA ALA A 77 6.13 -3.12 10.52
C ALA A 77 6.86 -4.38 11.01
N LEU A 78 8.17 -4.47 10.78
CA LEU A 78 8.99 -5.56 11.32
C LEU A 78 8.99 -5.58 12.85
N GLN A 79 9.15 -4.42 13.51
CA GLN A 79 9.11 -4.29 14.97
C GLN A 79 7.76 -4.72 15.56
N CYS A 80 6.66 -4.47 14.85
CA CYS A 80 5.32 -4.93 15.23
C CYS A 80 5.05 -6.41 14.86
N GLY A 81 6.07 -7.14 14.37
CA GLY A 81 6.03 -8.57 14.13
C GLY A 81 5.40 -8.99 12.81
N PHE A 82 5.23 -8.10 11.84
CA PHE A 82 4.87 -8.51 10.49
C PHE A 82 5.99 -9.32 9.86
N ALA A 83 5.66 -10.49 9.31
CA ALA A 83 6.60 -11.25 8.49
C ALA A 83 6.89 -10.48 7.19
N PRO A 84 8.14 -10.49 6.69
CA PRO A 84 8.50 -9.72 5.48
C PRO A 84 7.63 -10.04 4.26
N ASP A 85 7.21 -11.29 4.07
CA ASP A 85 6.32 -11.73 3.00
C ASP A 85 4.86 -11.24 3.18
N LYS A 86 4.57 -10.54 4.28
CA LYS A 86 3.32 -9.84 4.57
C LYS A 86 3.46 -8.31 4.51
N ILE A 87 4.57 -7.82 3.99
CA ILE A 87 4.79 -6.38 3.81
C ILE A 87 4.70 -6.02 2.34
N VAL A 88 3.90 -4.98 2.05
CA VAL A 88 3.78 -4.36 0.73
C VAL A 88 4.52 -3.03 0.77
N PHE A 89 5.69 -2.97 0.12
CA PHE A 89 6.54 -1.80 0.10
C PHE A 89 6.24 -0.94 -1.12
N ASN A 90 5.43 0.06 -0.89
CA ASN A 90 5.06 1.11 -1.85
C ASN A 90 5.91 2.37 -1.63
N GLY A 91 5.46 3.48 -2.20
CA GLY A 91 6.02 4.82 -1.98
C GLY A 91 7.03 5.25 -3.03
N PRO A 92 7.11 6.56 -3.27
CA PRO A 92 7.89 7.14 -4.36
C PRO A 92 9.39 7.21 -4.05
N ILE A 93 9.76 7.07 -2.78
CA ILE A 93 11.15 7.16 -2.34
C ILE A 93 11.46 5.95 -1.45
N LYS A 94 12.20 5.01 -2.00
CA LYS A 94 12.80 3.90 -1.27
C LYS A 94 14.32 4.07 -1.29
N GLY A 95 14.99 3.77 -0.17
CA GLY A 95 16.44 3.66 -0.16
C GLY A 95 16.85 2.39 -0.92
N ARG A 96 17.96 2.45 -1.70
CA ARG A 96 18.46 1.31 -2.46
C ARG A 96 18.68 0.07 -1.58
N ASP A 97 19.32 0.25 -0.43
CA ASP A 97 19.63 -0.86 0.49
C ASP A 97 18.37 -1.47 1.10
N TRP A 98 17.37 -0.64 1.40
CA TRP A 98 16.06 -1.10 1.88
C TRP A 98 15.26 -1.81 0.79
N LEU A 99 15.36 -1.37 -0.46
CA LEU A 99 14.75 -2.08 -1.59
C LEU A 99 15.37 -3.47 -1.74
N PHE A 100 16.71 -3.58 -1.69
CA PHE A 100 17.41 -4.86 -1.77
C PHE A 100 17.07 -5.77 -0.58
N TYR A 101 17.03 -5.21 0.62
CA TYR A 101 16.61 -5.94 1.81
C TYR A 101 15.19 -6.50 1.66
N ALA A 102 14.23 -5.68 1.20
CA ALA A 102 12.86 -6.09 1.02
C ALA A 102 12.71 -7.20 -0.05
N LEU A 103 13.50 -7.12 -1.14
CA LEU A 103 13.53 -8.17 -2.17
C LEU A 103 14.11 -9.48 -1.61
N ASP A 104 15.23 -9.41 -0.88
CA ASP A 104 15.85 -10.57 -0.25
C ASP A 104 14.93 -11.22 0.79
N ALA A 105 14.16 -10.42 1.51
CA ALA A 105 13.21 -10.86 2.52
C ALA A 105 11.88 -11.38 1.94
N GLY A 106 11.66 -11.25 0.62
CA GLY A 106 10.46 -11.75 -0.05
C GLY A 106 9.23 -10.85 0.06
N SER A 107 9.41 -9.57 0.38
CA SER A 107 8.32 -8.60 0.44
C SER A 107 7.73 -8.28 -0.94
N TYR A 108 6.49 -7.79 -0.95
CA TYR A 108 5.87 -7.25 -2.16
C TYR A 108 6.39 -5.83 -2.41
N VAL A 109 7.30 -5.67 -3.37
CA VAL A 109 7.89 -4.37 -3.69
C VAL A 109 7.27 -3.83 -4.97
N ASN A 110 6.65 -2.64 -4.90
CA ASN A 110 6.12 -1.94 -6.06
C ASN A 110 7.03 -0.77 -6.43
N LEU A 111 7.58 -0.80 -7.65
CA LEU A 111 8.50 0.21 -8.15
C LEU A 111 7.72 1.45 -8.61
N ASP A 112 8.22 2.62 -8.24
CA ASP A 112 7.57 3.92 -8.48
C ASP A 112 8.35 4.79 -9.48
N SER A 113 9.62 4.45 -9.76
CA SER A 113 10.51 5.28 -10.57
C SER A 113 11.47 4.46 -11.44
N LYS A 114 12.00 5.10 -12.49
CA LYS A 114 13.04 4.51 -13.36
C LYS A 114 14.31 4.15 -12.59
N ARG A 115 14.68 4.96 -11.60
CA ARG A 115 15.82 4.68 -10.72
C ARG A 115 15.67 3.35 -10.00
N GLU A 116 14.46 3.04 -9.54
CA GLU A 116 14.21 1.75 -8.88
C GLU A 116 14.30 0.58 -9.86
N ILE A 117 13.95 0.76 -11.14
CA ILE A 117 14.18 -0.27 -12.19
C ILE A 117 15.69 -0.49 -12.39
N GLU A 118 16.49 0.59 -12.41
CA GLU A 118 17.96 0.48 -12.51
C GLU A 118 18.52 -0.32 -11.31
N TRP A 119 18.06 -0.07 -10.10
CA TRP A 119 18.47 -0.84 -8.91
C TRP A 119 18.03 -2.30 -8.96
N VAL A 120 16.85 -2.60 -9.50
CA VAL A 120 16.40 -3.97 -9.68
C VAL A 120 17.25 -4.68 -10.74
N ARG A 121 17.70 -3.98 -11.78
CA ARG A 121 18.65 -4.51 -12.77
C ARG A 121 19.99 -4.87 -12.11
N GLU A 122 20.55 -3.95 -11.31
CA GLU A 122 21.78 -4.17 -10.54
C GLU A 122 21.62 -5.37 -9.58
N TYR A 123 20.44 -5.48 -8.92
CA TYR A 123 20.13 -6.61 -8.07
C TYR A 123 20.15 -7.93 -8.84
N ALA A 124 19.58 -7.98 -10.03
CA ALA A 124 19.59 -9.17 -10.89
C ALA A 124 21.00 -9.52 -11.42
N GLU A 125 21.81 -8.52 -11.77
CA GLU A 125 23.21 -8.69 -12.19
C GLU A 125 24.09 -9.31 -11.09
N SER A 126 23.70 -9.19 -9.82
CA SER A 126 24.34 -9.91 -8.72
C SER A 126 23.97 -11.41 -8.64
N GLY A 127 23.23 -11.93 -9.61
CA GLY A 127 22.80 -13.34 -9.69
C GLY A 127 21.53 -13.66 -8.89
N LYS A 128 20.81 -12.65 -8.46
CA LYS A 128 19.57 -12.79 -7.67
C LYS A 128 18.34 -12.70 -8.56
N SER A 129 17.23 -13.24 -8.07
CA SER A 129 15.92 -13.16 -8.71
C SER A 129 14.91 -12.52 -7.79
N ALA A 130 13.97 -11.78 -8.36
CA ALA A 130 12.93 -11.12 -7.58
C ALA A 130 11.61 -11.02 -8.35
N ARG A 131 10.54 -10.80 -7.57
CA ARG A 131 9.20 -10.50 -8.07
C ARG A 131 8.86 -9.08 -7.65
N VAL A 132 8.49 -8.24 -8.62
CA VAL A 132 8.19 -6.83 -8.37
C VAL A 132 6.88 -6.44 -9.02
N GLY A 133 6.25 -5.38 -8.48
CA GLY A 133 5.15 -4.68 -9.13
C GLY A 133 5.61 -3.34 -9.68
N LEU A 134 4.75 -2.71 -10.48
CA LEU A 134 4.93 -1.34 -10.95
C LEU A 134 3.77 -0.47 -10.49
N ARG A 135 4.06 0.76 -10.08
CA ARG A 135 3.02 1.73 -9.82
C ARG A 135 2.55 2.36 -11.12
N ALA A 136 1.29 2.09 -11.47
CA ALA A 136 0.59 2.71 -12.58
C ALA A 136 0.06 4.09 -12.16
N ASN A 137 0.27 5.07 -13.01
CA ASN A 137 -0.29 6.41 -12.91
C ASN A 137 -1.29 6.60 -14.05
N ILE A 138 -2.56 6.74 -13.71
CA ILE A 138 -3.68 6.87 -14.64
C ILE A 138 -4.28 8.26 -14.48
N LEU A 139 -4.54 8.95 -15.59
CA LEU A 139 -5.24 10.23 -15.61
C LEU A 139 -6.73 10.01 -15.37
N LEU A 140 -7.16 10.04 -14.12
CA LEU A 140 -8.57 9.83 -13.75
C LEU A 140 -9.50 10.80 -14.47
N GLU A 141 -9.15 12.07 -14.58
CA GLU A 141 -9.96 13.08 -15.24
C GLU A 141 -10.26 12.74 -16.71
N LYS A 142 -9.37 12.00 -17.38
CA LYS A 142 -9.57 11.52 -18.75
C LYS A 142 -10.60 10.39 -18.83
N HIS A 143 -10.65 9.53 -17.83
CA HIS A 143 -11.48 8.33 -17.79
C HIS A 143 -12.80 8.55 -17.04
N CYS A 144 -12.80 9.45 -16.07
CA CYS A 144 -13.93 9.84 -15.25
C CYS A 144 -13.98 11.37 -15.12
N PRO A 145 -14.36 12.11 -16.16
CA PRO A 145 -14.37 13.57 -16.15
C PRO A 145 -15.25 14.13 -15.04
N GLY A 146 -14.73 15.11 -14.29
CA GLY A 146 -15.43 15.77 -13.18
C GLY A 146 -15.42 15.00 -11.86
N GLU A 147 -14.79 13.82 -11.82
CA GLU A 147 -14.69 13.00 -10.60
C GLU A 147 -13.44 13.34 -9.76
N THR A 148 -12.60 14.24 -10.23
CA THR A 148 -11.39 14.65 -9.50
C THR A 148 -11.48 16.09 -9.04
N LEU A 149 -11.05 16.36 -7.81
CA LEU A 149 -10.95 17.71 -7.24
C LEU A 149 -9.65 18.42 -7.62
N SER A 150 -8.71 17.73 -8.22
CA SER A 150 -7.43 18.31 -8.65
C SER A 150 -7.35 18.39 -10.16
N ASP A 151 -6.94 19.55 -10.65
CA ASP A 151 -6.56 19.76 -12.05
C ASP A 151 -5.18 19.14 -12.37
N ASP A 152 -4.78 18.13 -11.59
CA ASP A 152 -3.47 17.48 -11.69
C ASP A 152 -3.47 16.53 -12.90
N ARG A 153 -3.22 17.14 -14.07
CA ARG A 153 -3.22 16.48 -15.38
C ARG A 153 -2.11 15.43 -15.52
N HIS A 154 -1.15 15.42 -14.60
CA HIS A 154 -0.07 14.45 -14.56
C HIS A 154 0.23 14.09 -13.11
N GLY A 155 -0.23 12.94 -12.66
CA GLY A 155 0.13 12.44 -11.34
C GLY A 155 1.65 12.40 -11.17
N ARG A 156 2.11 12.77 -9.96
CA ARG A 156 3.54 12.93 -9.65
C ARG A 156 4.31 11.63 -9.43
N PHE A 157 3.62 10.51 -9.31
CA PHE A 157 4.19 9.25 -8.87
C PHE A 157 3.83 8.12 -9.81
N GLY A 158 4.76 7.16 -9.95
CA GLY A 158 4.55 6.00 -10.80
C GLY A 158 4.76 6.30 -12.29
N PHE A 159 4.44 5.32 -13.11
CA PHE A 159 4.64 5.34 -14.56
C PHE A 159 3.34 5.69 -15.26
N SER A 160 3.35 6.74 -16.08
CA SER A 160 2.17 7.21 -16.80
C SER A 160 1.65 6.15 -17.78
N PHE A 161 0.36 5.81 -17.64
CA PHE A 161 -0.32 4.93 -18.58
C PHE A 161 -0.54 5.63 -19.94
N GLU A 162 -1.11 6.82 -19.93
CA GLU A 162 -1.44 7.59 -21.15
C GLU A 162 -0.19 8.09 -21.88
N GLY A 163 0.90 8.37 -21.13
CA GLY A 163 2.19 8.75 -21.69
C GLY A 163 3.02 7.57 -22.22
N GLY A 164 2.51 6.33 -22.07
CA GLY A 164 3.20 5.11 -22.49
C GLY A 164 4.44 4.76 -21.65
N GLU A 165 4.66 5.44 -20.52
CA GLU A 165 5.80 5.14 -19.62
C GLU A 165 5.61 3.80 -18.94
N LEU A 166 4.39 3.45 -18.55
CA LEU A 166 4.07 2.17 -17.95
C LEU A 166 4.39 1.01 -18.90
N ALA A 167 4.00 1.12 -20.16
CA ALA A 167 4.31 0.10 -21.17
C ALA A 167 5.82 -0.09 -21.34
N ARG A 168 6.57 1.01 -21.46
CA ARG A 168 8.05 0.95 -21.54
C ARG A 168 8.69 0.32 -20.31
N ALA A 169 8.20 0.66 -19.11
CA ALA A 169 8.70 0.09 -17.86
C ALA A 169 8.41 -1.43 -17.76
N ILE A 170 7.24 -1.88 -18.24
CA ILE A 170 6.91 -3.31 -18.33
C ILE A 170 7.86 -4.04 -19.26
N GLU A 171 8.12 -3.49 -20.46
CA GLU A 171 9.05 -4.08 -21.43
C GLU A 171 10.48 -4.14 -20.87
N GLU A 172 10.90 -3.06 -20.23
CA GLU A 172 12.22 -2.98 -19.59
C GLU A 172 12.38 -4.04 -18.50
N LEU A 173 11.44 -4.16 -17.57
CA LEU A 173 11.50 -5.17 -16.50
C LEU A 173 11.50 -6.59 -17.06
N ARG A 174 10.68 -6.87 -18.08
CA ARG A 174 10.66 -8.18 -18.74
C ARG A 174 11.98 -8.54 -19.43
N SER A 175 12.79 -7.55 -19.80
CA SER A 175 14.11 -7.78 -20.40
C SER A 175 15.19 -8.12 -19.39
N ILE A 176 14.94 -7.97 -18.07
CA ILE A 176 15.91 -8.23 -17.01
C ILE A 176 15.82 -9.72 -16.60
N PRO A 177 16.85 -10.54 -16.84
CA PRO A 177 16.84 -11.93 -16.43
C PRO A 177 16.67 -12.08 -14.92
N GLY A 178 15.81 -13.02 -14.49
CA GLY A 178 15.56 -13.26 -13.07
C GLY A 178 14.55 -12.33 -12.41
N ILE A 179 14.04 -11.32 -13.13
CA ILE A 179 13.01 -10.41 -12.61
C ILE A 179 11.64 -10.76 -13.22
N GLU A 180 10.66 -10.98 -12.36
CA GLU A 180 9.29 -11.26 -12.74
C GLU A 180 8.38 -10.10 -12.35
N LEU A 181 7.65 -9.54 -13.33
CA LEU A 181 6.58 -8.58 -13.04
C LEU A 181 5.35 -9.34 -12.53
N ARG A 182 4.94 -9.05 -11.29
CA ARG A 182 3.85 -9.76 -10.59
C ARG A 182 2.54 -9.00 -10.52
N GLY A 183 2.56 -7.69 -10.67
CA GLY A 183 1.35 -6.91 -10.54
C GLY A 183 1.53 -5.44 -10.80
N LEU A 184 0.40 -4.75 -10.76
CA LEU A 184 0.34 -3.31 -10.83
C LEU A 184 -0.20 -2.76 -9.52
N HIS A 185 0.42 -1.72 -9.03
CA HIS A 185 -0.05 -0.92 -7.91
C HIS A 185 -0.70 0.35 -8.45
N MET A 186 -1.89 0.67 -8.00
CA MET A 186 -2.55 1.92 -8.30
C MET A 186 -2.95 2.59 -6.99
N HIS A 187 -2.59 3.86 -6.87
CA HIS A 187 -3.05 4.71 -5.78
C HIS A 187 -3.67 5.96 -6.37
N VAL A 188 -4.98 6.04 -6.29
CA VAL A 188 -5.75 7.22 -6.69
C VAL A 188 -5.82 8.21 -5.51
N THR A 189 -5.91 9.48 -5.85
CA THR A 189 -6.02 10.53 -4.85
C THR A 189 -7.31 10.40 -4.03
N THR A 190 -7.23 10.72 -2.74
CA THR A 190 -8.40 10.86 -1.87
C THR A 190 -9.29 12.06 -2.24
N LEU A 191 -8.87 12.86 -3.22
CA LEU A 191 -9.62 14.00 -3.75
C LEU A 191 -10.55 13.62 -4.91
N SER A 192 -10.88 12.33 -5.04
CA SER A 192 -11.88 11.87 -6.00
C SER A 192 -13.28 12.05 -5.41
N LEU A 193 -14.16 12.76 -6.14
CA LEU A 193 -15.55 12.96 -5.73
C LEU A 193 -16.33 11.66 -5.62
N SER A 194 -16.03 10.66 -6.44
CA SER A 194 -16.71 9.36 -6.40
C SER A 194 -16.44 8.59 -5.10
N LEU A 195 -15.25 8.76 -4.50
CA LEU A 195 -14.93 8.15 -3.20
C LEU A 195 -15.65 8.83 -2.05
N ILE A 196 -15.96 10.12 -2.15
CA ILE A 196 -16.75 10.84 -1.14
C ILE A 196 -18.19 10.30 -1.12
N HIS A 197 -18.77 10.02 -2.28
CA HIS A 197 -20.13 9.47 -2.37
C HIS A 197 -20.25 8.02 -1.91
N ILE A 198 -19.16 7.27 -1.89
CA ILE A 198 -19.13 5.88 -1.40
C ILE A 198 -19.00 5.83 0.14
N SER A 199 -18.36 6.84 0.73
CA SER A 199 -18.04 6.86 2.17
C SER A 199 -19.08 7.53 3.05
N GLU A 200 -20.07 8.23 2.49
CA GLU A 200 -21.17 8.82 3.25
C GLU A 200 -22.47 8.02 3.05
N PRO A 201 -22.90 7.26 4.07
CA PRO A 201 -24.23 6.66 4.03
C PRO A 201 -25.28 7.77 4.05
N THR A 202 -26.09 7.85 3.02
CA THR A 202 -27.31 8.67 2.96
C THR A 202 -28.34 8.19 3.96
#